data_4582de003f8cd8ea966baf2c46a8463e
#
_entry.id   4582de003f8cd8ea966baf2c46a8463e
#
_cell.length_a   1.000
_cell.length_b   1.000
_cell.length_c   1.000
_cell.angle_alpha   90.00
_cell.angle_beta   90.00
_cell.angle_gamma   90.00
#
_symmetry.space_group_name_H-M   'P 1'
#
loop_
_entity.id
_entity.type
_entity.pdbx_description
1 polymer ?
#
loop_
_entity_poly.entity_id
_entity_poly.type
_entity_poly.pdbx_seq_one_letter_code
_entity_poly.pdbx_strand_id
1 'polypeptide(L)'
;EGNAKIIKFIARDENLHLGSTQLLLKTLKKDDPAFERIARETEAECIQMFVDAVDQEKAWAEYLFKDGSMLGLNKELLSQYIEHIAMKRMNNAGLPKIYNQTSNPLPWTQKWIAGGDVQVAPQETEITSYINGGTKQDVNEDTFKGFSL
;
A
#
# COMPACT_ATOMS: atom_id res chain seq x y z
N GLU A 1 3.83 -2.79 -18.52
CA GLU A 1 3.97 -1.31 -18.44
C GLU A 1 2.67 -0.65 -18.01
N GLY A 2 1.51 -0.94 -18.62
CA GLY A 2 0.22 -0.37 -18.27
C GLY A 2 -0.20 -0.61 -16.82
N ASN A 3 -0.12 -1.84 -16.33
CA ASN A 3 -0.44 -2.18 -14.95
C ASN A 3 0.44 -1.44 -13.94
N ALA A 4 1.75 -1.32 -14.22
CA ALA A 4 2.67 -0.57 -13.36
C ALA A 4 2.29 0.92 -13.30
N LYS A 5 1.82 1.50 -14.40
CA LYS A 5 1.35 2.89 -14.46
C LYS A 5 0.08 3.08 -13.63
N ILE A 6 -0.88 2.16 -13.71
CA ILE A 6 -2.10 2.18 -12.90
C ILE A 6 -1.75 2.12 -11.41
N ILE A 7 -0.89 1.18 -11.01
CA ILE A 7 -0.45 1.06 -9.61
C ILE A 7 0.26 2.33 -9.13
N LYS A 8 1.04 2.99 -9.99
CA LYS A 8 1.69 4.26 -9.64
C LYS A 8 0.66 5.36 -9.34
N PHE A 9 -0.42 5.45 -10.10
CA PHE A 9 -1.49 6.41 -9.84
C PHE A 9 -2.23 6.11 -8.54
N ILE A 10 -2.59 4.84 -8.31
CA ILE A 10 -3.20 4.39 -7.06
C ILE A 10 -2.31 4.77 -5.87
N ALA A 11 -1.02 4.43 -5.93
CA ALA A 11 -0.07 4.74 -4.86
C ALA A 11 0.04 6.25 -4.57
N ARG A 12 -0.09 7.11 -5.60
CA ARG A 12 -0.13 8.56 -5.44
C ARG A 12 -1.35 9.00 -4.64
N ASP A 13 -2.52 8.50 -5.02
CA ASP A 13 -3.78 8.89 -4.38
C ASP A 13 -3.84 8.36 -2.94
N GLU A 14 -3.39 7.13 -2.71
CA GLU A 14 -3.26 6.56 -1.37
C GLU A 14 -2.29 7.34 -0.46
N ASN A 15 -1.22 7.89 -1.01
CA ASN A 15 -0.32 8.76 -0.25
C ASN A 15 -1.01 10.05 0.21
N LEU A 16 -1.91 10.61 -0.61
CA LEU A 16 -2.70 11.79 -0.24
C LEU A 16 -3.72 11.45 0.87
N HIS A 17 -4.45 10.34 0.72
CA HIS A 17 -5.39 9.85 1.73
C HIS A 17 -4.70 9.61 3.07
N LEU A 18 -3.57 8.93 3.04
CA LEU A 18 -2.77 8.65 4.22
C LEU A 18 -2.24 9.93 4.89
N GLY A 19 -1.72 10.86 4.09
CA GLY A 19 -1.23 12.16 4.59
C GLY A 19 -2.33 12.97 5.26
N SER A 20 -3.50 13.03 4.64
CA SER A 20 -4.68 13.73 5.17
C SER A 20 -5.17 13.10 6.48
N THR A 21 -5.27 11.77 6.54
CA THR A 21 -5.68 11.04 7.75
C THR A 21 -4.69 11.25 8.89
N GLN A 22 -3.38 11.19 8.61
CA GLN A 22 -2.36 11.42 9.63
C GLN A 22 -2.37 12.87 10.16
N LEU A 23 -2.63 13.84 9.29
CA LEU A 23 -2.80 15.24 9.70
C LEU A 23 -4.03 15.40 10.60
N LEU A 24 -5.16 14.79 10.21
CA LEU A 24 -6.39 14.80 11.00
C LEU A 24 -6.16 14.22 12.40
N LEU A 25 -5.54 13.05 12.51
CA LEU A 25 -5.22 12.42 13.80
C LEU A 25 -4.34 13.33 14.67
N LYS A 26 -3.31 13.96 14.10
CA LYS A 26 -2.45 14.90 14.83
C LYS A 26 -3.20 16.12 15.31
N THR A 27 -4.10 16.67 14.49
CA THR A 27 -4.91 17.84 14.80
C THR A 27 -5.88 17.51 15.94
N LEU A 28 -6.64 16.40 15.81
CA LEU A 28 -7.57 15.97 16.84
C LEU A 28 -6.88 15.69 18.18
N LYS A 29 -5.74 15.01 18.14
CA LYS A 29 -4.95 14.73 19.37
C LYS A 29 -4.47 16.00 20.06
N LYS A 30 -4.20 17.08 19.30
CA LYS A 30 -3.76 18.36 19.85
C LYS A 30 -4.92 19.19 20.37
N ASP A 31 -6.04 19.21 19.65
CA ASP A 31 -7.09 20.20 19.83
C ASP A 31 -8.29 19.66 20.64
N ASP A 32 -8.39 18.33 20.80
CA ASP A 32 -9.47 17.66 21.54
C ASP A 32 -8.92 16.78 22.68
N PRO A 33 -9.05 17.22 23.94
CA PRO A 33 -8.61 16.43 25.10
C PRO A 33 -9.34 15.08 25.24
N ALA A 34 -10.60 14.98 24.76
CA ALA A 34 -11.34 13.72 24.78
C ALA A 34 -10.74 12.72 23.78
N PHE A 35 -10.35 13.20 22.60
CA PHE A 35 -9.68 12.39 21.60
C PHE A 35 -8.30 11.92 22.09
N GLU A 36 -7.53 12.79 22.74
CA GLU A 36 -6.22 12.41 23.31
C GLU A 36 -6.36 11.29 24.35
N ARG A 37 -7.36 11.39 25.21
CA ARG A 37 -7.65 10.34 26.21
C ARG A 37 -8.00 9.01 25.55
N ILE A 38 -8.92 9.01 24.59
CA ILE A 38 -9.32 7.81 23.85
C ILE A 38 -8.11 7.20 23.14
N ALA A 39 -7.28 8.02 22.49
CA ALA A 39 -6.07 7.56 21.81
C ALA A 39 -5.10 6.84 22.76
N ARG A 40 -4.97 7.29 24.00
CA ARG A 40 -4.17 6.60 25.02
C ARG A 40 -4.81 5.29 25.49
N GLU A 41 -6.13 5.31 25.72
CA GLU A 41 -6.88 4.15 26.17
C GLU A 41 -6.87 3.02 25.13
N THR A 42 -6.83 3.35 23.83
CA THR A 42 -6.86 2.40 22.72
C THR A 42 -5.48 2.12 22.11
N GLU A 43 -4.39 2.66 22.66
CA GLU A 43 -3.03 2.53 22.10
C GLU A 43 -2.64 1.07 21.87
N ALA A 44 -2.89 0.20 22.86
CA ALA A 44 -2.54 -1.21 22.78
C ALA A 44 -3.31 -1.92 21.65
N GLU A 45 -4.59 -1.59 21.47
CA GLU A 45 -5.42 -2.12 20.39
C GLU A 45 -4.90 -1.66 19.03
N CYS A 46 -4.56 -0.37 18.90
CA CYS A 46 -3.97 0.18 17.69
C CYS A 46 -2.64 -0.50 17.33
N ILE A 47 -1.78 -0.75 18.33
CA ILE A 47 -0.53 -1.48 18.12
C ILE A 47 -0.82 -2.90 17.61
N GLN A 48 -1.79 -3.60 18.23
CA GLN A 48 -2.15 -4.95 17.80
C GLN A 48 -2.65 -4.98 16.35
N MET A 49 -3.46 -4.01 15.93
CA MET A 49 -3.90 -3.88 14.53
C MET A 49 -2.71 -3.73 13.56
N PHE A 50 -1.65 -3.00 13.95
CA PHE A 50 -0.43 -2.92 13.15
C PHE A 50 0.31 -4.25 13.08
N VAL A 51 0.40 -4.99 14.20
CA VAL A 51 1.01 -6.32 14.23
C VAL A 51 0.27 -7.28 13.31
N ASP A 52 -1.06 -7.33 13.42
CA ASP A 52 -1.90 -8.21 12.61
C ASP A 52 -1.76 -7.89 11.10
N ALA A 53 -1.73 -6.61 10.74
CA ALA A 53 -1.51 -6.18 9.37
C ALA A 53 -0.11 -6.57 8.84
N VAL A 54 0.93 -6.41 9.65
CA VAL A 54 2.29 -6.82 9.28
C VAL A 54 2.39 -8.32 9.10
N ASP A 55 1.77 -9.10 9.96
CA ASP A 55 1.77 -10.56 9.87
C ASP A 55 1.01 -11.03 8.61
N GLN A 56 -0.11 -10.40 8.28
CA GLN A 56 -0.85 -10.66 7.05
C GLN A 56 -0.02 -10.36 5.80
N GLU A 57 0.65 -9.22 5.77
CA GLU A 57 1.52 -8.83 4.65
C GLU A 57 2.75 -9.74 4.51
N LYS A 58 3.33 -10.21 5.62
CA LYS A 58 4.41 -11.20 5.59
C LYS A 58 3.94 -12.55 5.08
N ALA A 59 2.76 -13.01 5.49
CA ALA A 59 2.16 -14.23 4.95
C ALA A 59 1.92 -14.12 3.44
N TRP A 60 1.50 -12.94 2.96
CA TRP A 60 1.41 -12.67 1.53
C TRP A 60 2.76 -12.69 0.83
N ALA A 61 3.80 -12.13 1.43
CA ALA A 61 5.16 -12.20 0.92
C ALA A 61 5.66 -13.65 0.80
N GLU A 62 5.37 -14.50 1.78
CA GLU A 62 5.68 -15.93 1.73
C GLU A 62 4.98 -16.63 0.57
N TYR A 63 3.69 -16.33 0.36
CA TYR A 63 2.94 -16.88 -0.76
C TYR A 63 3.49 -16.43 -2.11
N LEU A 64 3.85 -15.16 -2.26
CA LEU A 64 4.41 -14.62 -3.51
C LEU A 64 5.74 -15.28 -3.90
N PHE A 65 6.56 -15.59 -2.93
CA PHE A 65 7.91 -16.13 -3.16
C PHE A 65 8.03 -17.63 -2.87
N LYS A 66 6.90 -18.36 -2.77
CA LYS A 66 6.91 -19.80 -2.50
C LYS A 66 7.65 -20.63 -3.55
N ASP A 67 7.65 -20.20 -4.81
CA ASP A 67 8.24 -20.91 -5.93
C ASP A 67 9.57 -20.29 -6.40
N GLY A 68 10.08 -19.29 -5.67
CA GLY A 68 11.35 -18.63 -5.97
C GLY A 68 11.33 -17.13 -5.74
N SER A 69 12.46 -16.48 -6.04
CA SER A 69 12.65 -15.03 -5.85
C SER A 69 12.90 -14.32 -7.19
N MET A 70 12.71 -13.01 -7.18
CA MET A 70 13.06 -12.14 -8.30
C MET A 70 14.43 -11.50 -8.08
N LEU A 71 15.07 -11.03 -9.15
CA LEU A 71 16.30 -10.28 -9.05
C LEU A 71 16.10 -9.01 -8.21
N GLY A 72 16.81 -8.92 -7.08
CA GLY A 72 16.72 -7.77 -6.17
C GLY A 72 15.48 -7.71 -5.28
N LEU A 73 14.65 -8.77 -5.27
CA LEU A 73 13.48 -8.86 -4.41
C LEU A 73 13.20 -10.32 -4.03
N ASN A 74 13.18 -10.59 -2.74
CA ASN A 74 12.86 -11.88 -2.15
C ASN A 74 11.96 -11.70 -0.91
N LYS A 75 11.55 -12.81 -0.31
CA LYS A 75 10.68 -12.82 0.86
C LYS A 75 11.29 -12.02 2.03
N GLU A 76 12.56 -12.19 2.30
CA GLU A 76 13.27 -11.56 3.41
C GLU A 76 13.33 -10.04 3.24
N LEU A 77 13.72 -9.57 2.07
CA LEU A 77 13.76 -8.12 1.76
C LEU A 77 12.37 -7.50 1.79
N LEU A 78 11.35 -8.20 1.28
CA LEU A 78 9.97 -7.71 1.33
C LEU A 78 9.46 -7.66 2.77
N SER A 79 9.73 -8.68 3.59
CA SER A 79 9.35 -8.69 5.01
C SER A 79 10.01 -7.55 5.80
N GLN A 80 11.29 -7.29 5.57
CA GLN A 80 11.98 -6.13 6.16
C GLN A 80 11.39 -4.79 5.69
N TYR A 81 11.01 -4.71 4.42
CA TYR A 81 10.36 -3.52 3.88
C TYR A 81 8.97 -3.27 4.51
N ILE A 82 8.18 -4.32 4.72
CA ILE A 82 6.90 -4.25 5.42
C ILE A 82 7.09 -3.67 6.83
N GLU A 83 8.05 -4.20 7.60
CA GLU A 83 8.38 -3.66 8.92
C GLU A 83 8.84 -2.20 8.87
N HIS A 84 9.69 -1.85 7.90
CA HIS A 84 10.13 -0.46 7.70
C HIS A 84 8.95 0.48 7.47
N ILE A 85 8.01 0.10 6.62
CA ILE A 85 6.81 0.91 6.34
C ILE A 85 5.92 0.98 7.58
N ALA A 86 5.66 -0.13 8.27
CA ALA A 86 4.87 -0.16 9.49
C ALA A 86 5.46 0.79 10.55
N MET A 87 6.77 0.72 10.79
CA MET A 87 7.46 1.64 11.70
C MET A 87 7.26 3.11 11.35
N LYS A 88 7.37 3.43 10.07
CA LYS A 88 7.16 4.80 9.59
C LYS A 88 5.72 5.26 9.83
N ARG A 89 4.74 4.39 9.60
CA ARG A 89 3.31 4.69 9.80
C ARG A 89 2.96 4.81 11.28
N MET A 90 3.42 3.90 12.11
CA MET A 90 3.27 3.96 13.56
C MET A 90 3.84 5.26 14.14
N ASN A 91 5.07 5.62 13.75
CA ASN A 91 5.68 6.88 14.17
C ASN A 91 4.85 8.11 13.76
N ASN A 92 4.30 8.11 12.54
CA ASN A 92 3.45 9.21 12.07
C ASN A 92 2.10 9.28 12.79
N ALA A 93 1.58 8.14 13.26
CA ALA A 93 0.38 8.06 14.09
C ALA A 93 0.65 8.40 15.58
N GLY A 94 1.92 8.56 15.95
CA GLY A 94 2.32 8.83 17.34
C GLY A 94 2.31 7.59 18.23
N LEU A 95 2.41 6.39 17.62
CA LEU A 95 2.52 5.11 18.32
C LEU A 95 3.99 4.75 18.59
N PRO A 96 4.27 3.96 19.63
CA PRO A 96 5.61 3.47 19.94
C PRO A 96 6.14 2.57 18.83
N LYS A 97 7.46 2.55 18.69
CA LYS A 97 8.16 1.70 17.71
C LYS A 97 8.31 0.30 18.26
N ILE A 98 7.80 -0.70 17.55
CA ILE A 98 7.86 -2.12 17.96
C ILE A 98 8.77 -2.97 17.07
N TYR A 99 9.13 -2.49 15.88
CA TYR A 99 10.08 -3.17 14.99
C TYR A 99 11.43 -2.47 14.98
N ASN A 100 12.49 -3.21 14.64
CA ASN A 100 13.86 -2.70 14.62
C ASN A 100 14.35 -2.26 13.23
N GLN A 101 13.53 -2.43 12.19
CA GLN A 101 13.89 -2.10 10.81
C GLN A 101 13.88 -0.58 10.58
N THR A 102 15.02 0.07 10.79
CA THR A 102 15.14 1.54 10.69
C THR A 102 15.45 2.06 9.29
N SER A 103 16.11 1.26 8.45
CA SER A 103 16.48 1.62 7.09
C SER A 103 15.57 0.97 6.06
N ASN A 104 15.37 1.64 4.92
CA ASN A 104 14.63 1.06 3.80
C ASN A 104 15.49 0.01 3.08
N PRO A 105 15.17 -1.29 3.13
CA PRO A 105 15.92 -2.34 2.44
C PRO A 105 15.72 -2.31 0.91
N LEU A 106 14.72 -1.58 0.43
CA LEU A 106 14.36 -1.45 -0.99
C LEU A 106 14.35 0.03 -1.42
N PRO A 107 15.51 0.72 -1.46
CA PRO A 107 15.58 2.16 -1.66
C PRO A 107 14.99 2.62 -3.02
N TRP A 108 14.98 1.76 -4.02
CA TRP A 108 14.38 2.04 -5.32
C TRP A 108 12.86 2.29 -5.24
N THR A 109 12.17 1.79 -4.21
CA THR A 109 10.73 2.02 -4.00
C THR A 109 10.40 3.49 -3.77
N GLN A 110 11.33 4.29 -3.25
CA GLN A 110 11.10 5.71 -2.98
C GLN A 110 10.75 6.49 -4.25
N LYS A 111 11.41 6.18 -5.37
CA LYS A 111 11.11 6.82 -6.66
C LYS A 111 9.71 6.51 -7.17
N TRP A 112 9.19 5.32 -6.85
CA TRP A 112 7.86 4.89 -7.26
C TRP A 112 6.75 5.51 -6.40
N ILE A 113 7.02 5.66 -5.11
CA ILE A 113 6.04 6.14 -4.12
C ILE A 113 5.99 7.67 -4.07
N ALA A 114 7.09 8.35 -4.38
CA ALA A 114 7.17 9.81 -4.30
C ALA A 114 6.22 10.55 -5.26
N GLY A 115 5.70 9.87 -6.29
CA GLY A 115 4.55 10.34 -7.09
C GLY A 115 4.68 11.69 -7.80
N GLY A 116 5.80 12.40 -7.61
CA GLY A 116 5.95 13.81 -7.98
C GLY A 116 5.95 14.13 -9.48
N ASP A 117 6.09 13.11 -10.33
CA ASP A 117 6.27 13.33 -11.78
C ASP A 117 4.96 13.26 -12.57
N VAL A 118 3.81 12.99 -11.93
CA VAL A 118 2.54 12.84 -12.64
C VAL A 118 1.47 13.73 -12.04
N GLN A 119 1.18 14.83 -12.76
CA GLN A 119 0.18 15.83 -12.36
C GLN A 119 -1.18 15.65 -13.06
N VAL A 120 -1.40 14.54 -13.76
CA VAL A 120 -2.65 14.27 -14.49
C VAL A 120 -3.48 13.21 -13.77
N ALA A 121 -4.80 13.32 -13.85
CA ALA A 121 -5.70 12.30 -13.36
C ALA A 121 -5.55 11.00 -14.17
N PRO A 122 -5.79 9.82 -13.58
CA PRO A 122 -5.68 8.54 -14.29
C PRO A 122 -6.51 8.47 -15.58
N GLN A 123 -7.71 9.04 -15.55
CA GLN A 123 -8.63 9.10 -16.68
C GLN A 123 -8.19 10.07 -17.79
N GLU A 124 -7.26 10.99 -17.49
CA GLU A 124 -6.74 11.97 -18.44
C GLU A 124 -5.42 11.51 -19.09
N THR A 125 -4.92 10.36 -18.67
CA THR A 125 -3.64 9.86 -19.13
C THR A 125 -3.81 8.80 -20.21
N GLU A 126 -3.31 9.08 -21.41
CA GLU A 126 -3.24 8.07 -22.47
C GLU A 126 -2.27 6.97 -22.08
N ILE A 127 -2.74 5.72 -22.10
CA ILE A 127 -1.91 4.54 -21.87
C ILE A 127 -1.35 4.09 -23.22
N THR A 128 -0.21 4.66 -23.59
CA THR A 128 0.45 4.40 -24.88
C THR A 128 0.93 2.96 -25.06
N SER A 129 1.04 2.20 -23.97
CA SER A 129 1.40 0.78 -24.00
C SER A 129 0.21 -0.18 -24.15
N TYR A 130 -1.01 0.36 -24.24
CA TYR A 130 -2.20 -0.45 -24.50
C TYR A 130 -2.27 -0.80 -25.99
N ILE A 131 -2.05 -2.06 -26.32
CA ILE A 131 -2.18 -2.56 -27.69
C ILE A 131 -3.66 -2.83 -27.92
N ASN A 132 -4.34 -1.94 -28.64
CA ASN A 132 -5.69 -2.19 -29.12
C ASN A 132 -5.68 -3.45 -30.01
N GLY A 133 -6.51 -4.44 -29.65
CA GLY A 133 -6.59 -5.73 -30.37
C GLY A 133 -5.69 -6.83 -29.81
N GLY A 134 -4.90 -6.57 -28.76
CA GLY A 134 -4.13 -7.61 -28.06
C GLY A 134 -4.99 -8.46 -27.12
N THR A 135 -6.22 -8.05 -26.85
CA THR A 135 -7.20 -8.82 -26.08
C THR A 135 -7.87 -9.84 -27.01
N LYS A 136 -7.84 -11.08 -26.60
CA LYS A 136 -8.58 -12.14 -27.27
C LYS A 136 -10.07 -11.80 -27.24
N GLN A 137 -10.66 -11.54 -28.39
CA GLN A 137 -12.10 -11.26 -28.53
C GLN A 137 -12.85 -12.56 -28.83
N ASP A 138 -12.85 -13.47 -27.88
CA ASP A 138 -13.52 -14.76 -27.96
C ASP A 138 -14.83 -14.82 -27.16
N VAL A 139 -15.32 -13.65 -26.73
CA VAL A 139 -16.63 -13.52 -26.09
C VAL A 139 -17.71 -13.63 -27.17
N ASN A 140 -18.57 -14.63 -27.03
CA ASN A 140 -19.73 -14.86 -27.91
C ASN A 140 -20.97 -15.19 -27.06
N GLU A 141 -22.11 -15.41 -27.71
CA GLU A 141 -23.37 -15.69 -27.02
C GLU A 141 -23.30 -16.95 -26.13
N ASP A 142 -22.40 -17.88 -26.41
CA ASP A 142 -22.23 -19.09 -25.63
C ASP A 142 -21.39 -18.88 -24.37
N THR A 143 -20.60 -17.81 -24.32
CA THR A 143 -19.71 -17.50 -23.19
C THR A 143 -20.49 -17.30 -21.89
N PHE A 144 -21.72 -16.84 -21.98
CA PHE A 144 -22.58 -16.54 -20.83
C PHE A 144 -23.71 -17.57 -20.62
N LYS A 145 -23.74 -18.66 -21.42
CA LYS A 145 -24.69 -19.75 -21.21
C LYS A 145 -24.42 -20.42 -19.86
N GLY A 146 -25.39 -20.32 -18.97
CA GLY A 146 -25.32 -20.86 -17.60
C GLY A 146 -25.20 -19.81 -16.49
N PHE A 147 -25.06 -18.53 -16.84
CA PHE A 147 -25.24 -17.44 -15.89
C PHE A 147 -26.70 -16.97 -15.95
N SER A 148 -27.46 -17.25 -14.90
CA SER A 148 -28.74 -16.58 -14.66
C SER A 148 -28.52 -15.37 -13.76
N LEU A 149 -29.01 -14.21 -14.20
CA LEU A 149 -29.11 -13.00 -13.36
C LEU A 149 -30.26 -13.16 -12.37
#